data_3f3e9416a47d0d08d547c2a7e042dc08
#
_entry.id   3f3e9416a47d0d08d547c2a7e042dc08
#
_cell.length_a   1.000
_cell.length_b   1.000
_cell.length_c   1.000
_cell.angle_alpha   90.00
_cell.angle_beta   90.00
_cell.angle_gamma   90.00
#
_symmetry.space_group_name_H-M   'P 1'
#
loop_
_entity.id
_entity.type
_entity.pdbx_description
1 polymer ?
#
loop_
_entity_poly.entity_id
_entity_poly.type
_entity_poly.pdbx_seq_one_letter_code
_entity_poly.pdbx_strand_id
1 'polypeptide(L)'
;MKKIIFLILLCVFPFVIHDFITEQKRQIVIHNSSPYWLQVNVSRTYDNQTEDEAMKNYWGFNLEKNESSPIYFSYNKKNINETLYLGFSFFQPDNDDLFYTDESVPTPKQKFMEIHRDSGDFCERHIYLGSSGEIIKDEAVKGFCLGRLLS
;
A
#
# COMPACT_ATOMS: atom_id res chain seq x y z
N MET A 1 45.90 4.06 -13.16
CA MET A 1 44.47 3.94 -13.48
C MET A 1 43.69 3.01 -12.54
N LYS A 2 44.07 1.74 -12.33
CA LYS A 2 43.32 0.80 -11.45
C LYS A 2 43.08 1.31 -9.99
N LYS A 3 44.08 1.97 -9.39
CA LYS A 3 43.95 2.51 -8.01
C LYS A 3 42.95 3.68 -7.92
N ILE A 4 42.85 4.52 -8.97
CA ILE A 4 41.91 5.65 -9.00
C ILE A 4 40.48 5.14 -9.15
N ILE A 5 40.24 4.13 -10.00
CA ILE A 5 38.95 3.50 -10.18
C ILE A 5 38.47 2.84 -8.88
N PHE A 6 39.36 2.19 -8.14
CA PHE A 6 39.07 1.56 -6.86
C PHE A 6 38.71 2.62 -5.81
N LEU A 7 39.38 3.76 -5.78
CA LEU A 7 39.09 4.86 -4.83
C LEU A 7 37.72 5.50 -5.14
N ILE A 8 37.39 5.70 -6.41
CA ILE A 8 36.08 6.22 -6.86
C ILE A 8 34.97 5.25 -6.46
N LEU A 9 35.15 3.94 -6.68
CA LEU A 9 34.19 2.93 -6.25
C LEU A 9 33.99 2.93 -4.75
N LEU A 10 35.04 3.08 -3.96
CA LEU A 10 34.99 3.11 -2.50
C LEU A 10 34.29 4.37 -1.96
N CYS A 11 34.35 5.49 -2.67
CA CYS A 11 33.65 6.73 -2.31
C CYS A 11 32.19 6.73 -2.77
N VAL A 12 31.88 6.18 -3.94
CA VAL A 12 30.52 6.21 -4.49
C VAL A 12 29.63 5.10 -3.92
N PHE A 13 30.21 3.94 -3.61
CA PHE A 13 29.50 2.78 -3.09
C PHE A 13 28.71 3.05 -1.78
N PRO A 14 29.27 3.76 -0.78
CA PRO A 14 28.50 4.12 0.43
C PRO A 14 27.32 5.03 0.15
N PHE A 15 27.42 5.97 -0.82
CA PHE A 15 26.31 6.85 -1.19
C PHE A 15 25.20 6.09 -1.90
N VAL A 16 25.56 5.20 -2.82
CA VAL A 16 24.59 4.34 -3.53
C VAL A 16 23.90 3.40 -2.53
N ILE A 17 24.65 2.80 -1.60
CA ILE A 17 24.04 1.96 -0.55
C ILE A 17 23.16 2.79 0.40
N HIS A 18 23.61 3.99 0.77
CA HIS A 18 22.83 4.87 1.63
C HIS A 18 21.49 5.23 1.00
N ASP A 19 21.47 5.69 -0.25
CA ASP A 19 20.22 6.00 -0.96
C ASP A 19 19.37 4.75 -1.14
N PHE A 20 19.97 3.62 -1.44
CA PHE A 20 19.33 2.34 -1.57
C PHE A 20 18.65 1.84 -0.28
N ILE A 21 19.31 1.98 0.88
CA ILE A 21 18.75 1.62 2.19
C ILE A 21 17.69 2.62 2.62
N THR A 22 17.74 3.88 2.14
CA THR A 22 16.87 4.96 2.60
C THR A 22 15.52 5.04 1.91
N GLU A 23 15.41 4.51 0.69
CA GLU A 23 14.17 4.50 -0.09
C GLU A 23 13.62 3.08 -0.28
N GLN A 24 13.48 2.33 0.80
CA GLN A 24 12.83 1.02 0.72
C GLN A 24 11.36 1.20 0.34
N LYS A 25 11.04 0.97 -0.92
CA LYS A 25 9.66 0.90 -1.39
C LYS A 25 9.01 -0.33 -0.80
N ARG A 26 7.94 -0.13 -0.07
CA ARG A 26 7.10 -1.17 0.52
C ARG A 26 5.85 -1.34 -0.33
N GLN A 27 5.27 -2.51 -0.26
CA GLN A 27 3.99 -2.75 -0.93
C GLN A 27 2.99 -3.43 0.00
N ILE A 28 1.73 -3.06 -0.19
CA ILE A 28 0.58 -3.79 0.35
C ILE A 28 -0.18 -4.31 -0.86
N VAL A 29 -0.40 -5.61 -0.91
CA VAL A 29 -1.19 -6.26 -1.97
C VAL A 29 -2.57 -6.54 -1.41
N ILE A 30 -3.58 -5.94 -2.01
CA ILE A 30 -4.98 -6.19 -1.67
C ILE A 30 -5.51 -7.27 -2.59
N HIS A 31 -6.06 -8.33 -2.02
CA HIS A 31 -6.70 -9.43 -2.72
C HIS A 31 -8.21 -9.38 -2.50
N ASN A 32 -8.96 -9.08 -3.54
CA ASN A 32 -10.41 -9.09 -3.51
C ASN A 32 -10.94 -10.49 -3.83
N SER A 33 -11.12 -11.33 -2.82
CA SER A 33 -11.75 -12.65 -2.98
C SER A 33 -13.27 -12.62 -2.79
N SER A 34 -13.87 -11.43 -2.75
CA SER A 34 -15.31 -11.26 -2.64
C SER A 34 -16.02 -11.39 -4.00
N PRO A 35 -17.33 -11.67 -4.02
CA PRO A 35 -18.12 -11.64 -5.26
C PRO A 35 -18.47 -10.21 -5.72
N TYR A 36 -18.04 -9.19 -4.99
CA TYR A 36 -18.33 -7.78 -5.26
C TYR A 36 -17.11 -7.06 -5.85
N TRP A 37 -17.37 -5.96 -6.52
CA TRP A 37 -16.33 -4.99 -6.78
C TRP A 37 -15.89 -4.32 -5.49
N LEU A 38 -14.64 -3.94 -5.42
CA LEU A 38 -14.02 -3.33 -4.25
C LEU A 38 -13.42 -1.99 -4.62
N GLN A 39 -13.88 -0.92 -3.99
CA GLN A 39 -13.19 0.35 -3.99
C GLN A 39 -12.23 0.38 -2.79
N VAL A 40 -10.96 0.53 -3.08
CA VAL A 40 -9.91 0.71 -2.07
C VAL A 40 -9.59 2.18 -1.98
N ASN A 41 -9.77 2.74 -0.80
CA ASN A 41 -9.43 4.12 -0.48
C ASN A 41 -8.20 4.13 0.41
N VAL A 42 -7.22 4.93 0.06
CA VAL A 42 -5.95 5.03 0.76
C VAL A 42 -5.74 6.46 1.23
N SER A 43 -5.51 6.66 2.50
CA SER A 43 -5.11 7.93 3.07
C SER A 43 -3.86 7.76 3.91
N ARG A 44 -2.98 8.75 3.85
CA ARG A 44 -1.75 8.79 4.62
C ARG A 44 -1.76 10.02 5.52
N THR A 45 -1.60 9.79 6.81
CA THR A 45 -1.54 10.85 7.80
C THR A 45 -0.22 10.86 8.54
N TYR A 46 0.15 12.02 9.04
CA TYR A 46 1.33 12.26 9.85
C TYR A 46 0.92 12.98 11.12
N ASP A 47 1.67 12.80 12.20
CA ASP A 47 1.47 13.61 13.40
C ASP A 47 1.55 15.10 13.07
N ASN A 48 0.64 15.86 13.66
CA ASN A 48 0.48 17.31 13.46
C ASN A 48 -0.01 17.75 12.06
N GLN A 49 -0.55 16.84 11.28
CA GLN A 49 -1.19 17.16 10.02
C GLN A 49 -2.63 17.62 10.24
N THR A 50 -3.06 18.67 9.52
CA THR A 50 -4.46 19.08 9.50
C THR A 50 -5.31 18.13 8.66
N GLU A 51 -6.64 18.10 8.87
CA GLU A 51 -7.55 17.30 8.03
C GLU A 51 -7.43 17.65 6.55
N ASP A 52 -7.29 18.93 6.21
CA ASP A 52 -7.11 19.39 4.82
C ASP A 52 -5.81 18.87 4.18
N GLU A 53 -4.76 18.74 4.97
CA GLU A 53 -3.49 18.16 4.49
C GLU A 53 -3.60 16.63 4.34
N ALA A 54 -4.32 15.95 5.23
CA ALA A 54 -4.59 14.53 5.13
C ALA A 54 -5.41 14.21 3.87
N MET A 55 -6.40 15.03 3.55
CA MET A 55 -7.22 14.89 2.35
C MET A 55 -6.43 15.03 1.04
N LYS A 56 -5.34 15.80 1.02
CA LYS A 56 -4.45 15.91 -0.16
C LYS A 56 -3.68 14.62 -0.46
N ASN A 57 -3.49 13.77 0.53
CA ASN A 57 -2.79 12.49 0.41
C ASN A 57 -3.77 11.30 0.27
N TYR A 58 -4.97 11.59 -0.17
CA TYR A 58 -6.01 10.59 -0.41
C TYR A 58 -6.01 10.17 -1.89
N TRP A 59 -6.04 8.88 -2.13
CA TRP A 59 -6.29 8.31 -3.46
C TRP A 59 -7.07 7.01 -3.34
N GLY A 60 -7.64 6.56 -4.44
CA GLY A 60 -8.40 5.33 -4.48
C GLY A 60 -8.33 4.66 -5.84
N PHE A 61 -8.66 3.39 -5.86
CA PHE A 61 -8.78 2.58 -7.06
C PHE A 61 -9.83 1.48 -6.86
N ASN A 62 -10.31 0.93 -7.97
CA ASN A 62 -11.26 -0.16 -7.94
C ASN A 62 -10.58 -1.47 -8.30
N LEU A 63 -11.03 -2.56 -7.67
CA LEU A 63 -10.65 -3.93 -7.95
C LEU A 63 -11.87 -4.72 -8.36
N GLU A 64 -11.75 -5.46 -9.44
CA GLU A 64 -12.75 -6.41 -9.86
C GLU A 64 -12.84 -7.62 -8.90
N LYS A 65 -13.85 -8.44 -9.13
CA LYS A 65 -14.02 -9.72 -8.44
C LYS A 65 -12.79 -10.61 -8.71
N ASN A 66 -12.21 -11.15 -7.63
CA ASN A 66 -11.02 -12.02 -7.68
C ASN A 66 -9.75 -11.34 -8.24
N GLU A 67 -9.71 -10.03 -8.25
CA GLU A 67 -8.54 -9.27 -8.66
C GLU A 67 -7.64 -8.94 -7.47
N SER A 68 -6.37 -8.64 -7.75
CA SER A 68 -5.39 -8.20 -6.77
C SER A 68 -4.61 -7.02 -7.30
N SER A 69 -4.37 -6.03 -6.46
CA SER A 69 -3.56 -4.87 -6.83
C SER A 69 -2.61 -4.45 -5.72
N PRO A 70 -1.37 -4.07 -6.08
CA PRO A 70 -0.40 -3.58 -5.14
C PRO A 70 -0.57 -2.07 -4.89
N ILE A 71 -0.40 -1.68 -3.65
CA ILE A 71 -0.24 -0.31 -3.19
C ILE A 71 1.25 -0.10 -2.86
N TYR A 72 1.88 0.84 -3.53
CA TYR A 72 3.28 1.16 -3.29
C TYR A 72 3.42 2.39 -2.44
N PHE A 73 4.25 2.32 -1.41
CA PHE A 73 4.53 3.46 -0.57
C PHE A 73 5.97 3.41 -0.02
N SER A 74 6.48 4.57 0.33
CA SER A 74 7.75 4.71 1.04
C SER A 74 7.50 5.51 2.30
N TYR A 75 8.00 5.04 3.43
CA TYR A 75 7.95 5.84 4.64
C TYR A 75 8.93 7.02 4.56
N ASN A 76 8.44 8.21 4.90
CA ASN A 76 9.32 9.35 5.04
C ASN A 76 10.12 9.21 6.34
N LYS A 77 11.46 9.24 6.25
CA LYS A 77 12.35 9.13 7.43
C LYS A 77 12.11 10.18 8.50
N LYS A 78 11.61 11.35 8.10
CA LYS A 78 11.36 12.47 9.01
C LYS A 78 10.08 12.29 9.84
N ASN A 79 9.17 11.45 9.39
CA ASN A 79 7.85 11.29 10.01
C ASN A 79 7.77 9.92 10.71
N ILE A 80 8.15 9.90 11.97
CA ILE A 80 8.21 8.66 12.77
C ILE A 80 6.81 8.07 12.98
N ASN A 81 5.78 8.92 13.09
CA ASN A 81 4.40 8.53 13.41
C ASN A 81 3.50 8.64 12.17
N GLU A 82 3.89 7.95 11.11
CA GLU A 82 3.09 7.84 9.90
C GLU A 82 2.08 6.70 10.02
N THR A 83 0.81 6.99 9.73
CA THR A 83 -0.27 6.00 9.67
C THR A 83 -0.88 5.96 8.29
N LEU A 84 -1.00 4.78 7.74
CA LEU A 84 -1.70 4.51 6.50
C LEU A 84 -3.09 3.97 6.84
N TYR A 85 -4.13 4.67 6.36
CA TYR A 85 -5.53 4.27 6.48
C TYR A 85 -5.98 3.62 5.18
N LEU A 86 -6.53 2.43 5.27
CA LEU A 86 -7.15 1.71 4.16
C LEU A 86 -8.65 1.61 4.40
N GLY A 87 -9.44 2.11 3.46
CA GLY A 87 -10.89 1.94 3.44
C GLY A 87 -11.29 0.97 2.34
N PHE A 88 -12.19 0.04 2.65
CA PHE A 88 -12.69 -0.96 1.73
C PHE A 88 -14.21 -0.80 1.60
N SER A 89 -14.67 -0.37 0.44
CA SER A 89 -16.10 -0.22 0.12
C SER A 89 -16.47 -1.19 -0.98
N PHE A 90 -17.47 -2.02 -0.71
CA PHE A 90 -17.94 -3.03 -1.66
C PHE A 90 -19.13 -2.49 -2.45
N PHE A 91 -19.17 -2.76 -3.74
CA PHE A 91 -20.27 -2.34 -4.59
C PHE A 91 -20.47 -3.33 -5.75
N GLN A 92 -21.63 -3.24 -6.36
CA GLN A 92 -21.94 -3.93 -7.61
C GLN A 92 -22.21 -2.83 -8.65
N PRO A 93 -21.44 -2.76 -9.74
CA PRO A 93 -21.71 -1.79 -10.80
C PRO A 93 -23.00 -2.14 -11.52
N ASP A 94 -23.77 -1.13 -11.93
CA ASP A 94 -24.94 -1.30 -12.75
C ASP A 94 -24.52 -1.59 -14.20
N ASN A 95 -24.91 -2.73 -14.75
CA ASN A 95 -24.58 -3.15 -16.12
C ASN A 95 -23.08 -3.04 -16.48
N ASP A 96 -22.19 -3.33 -15.51
CA ASP A 96 -20.75 -3.19 -15.62
C ASP A 96 -20.24 -1.73 -15.80
N ASP A 97 -21.10 -0.73 -15.62
CA ASP A 97 -20.70 0.67 -15.58
C ASP A 97 -20.21 1.05 -14.18
N LEU A 98 -18.93 1.33 -14.07
CA LEU A 98 -18.28 1.68 -12.80
C LEU A 98 -18.75 3.00 -12.18
N PHE A 99 -19.44 3.84 -12.92
CA PHE A 99 -19.97 5.11 -12.45
C PHE A 99 -21.35 4.98 -11.77
N TYR A 100 -22.03 3.88 -12.01
CA TYR A 100 -23.35 3.62 -11.44
C TYR A 100 -23.32 2.35 -10.59
N THR A 101 -23.79 2.48 -9.36
CA THR A 101 -23.88 1.36 -8.43
C THR A 101 -25.29 0.80 -8.42
N ASP A 102 -25.43 -0.50 -8.55
CA ASP A 102 -26.72 -1.17 -8.34
C ASP A 102 -27.03 -1.24 -6.83
N GLU A 103 -27.78 -0.27 -6.34
CA GLU A 103 -28.19 -0.18 -4.94
C GLU A 103 -29.18 -1.29 -4.52
N SER A 104 -29.74 -2.03 -5.46
CA SER A 104 -30.64 -3.14 -5.17
C SER A 104 -29.89 -4.36 -4.63
N VAL A 105 -28.58 -4.45 -4.87
CA VAL A 105 -27.74 -5.55 -4.43
C VAL A 105 -27.16 -5.23 -3.05
N PRO A 106 -27.51 -5.99 -1.99
CA PRO A 106 -26.95 -5.79 -0.67
C PRO A 106 -25.44 -6.10 -0.68
N THR A 107 -24.62 -5.12 -0.33
CA THR A 107 -23.18 -5.26 -0.25
C THR A 107 -22.69 -5.27 1.21
N PRO A 108 -21.52 -5.84 1.50
CA PRO A 108 -20.91 -5.77 2.82
C PRO A 108 -20.73 -4.32 3.28
N LYS A 109 -20.79 -4.13 4.61
CA LYS A 109 -20.49 -2.83 5.20
C LYS A 109 -19.04 -2.45 4.93
N GLN A 110 -18.81 -1.16 4.73
CA GLN A 110 -17.47 -0.59 4.62
C GLN A 110 -16.57 -1.02 5.78
N LYS A 111 -15.33 -1.34 5.49
CA LYS A 111 -14.29 -1.70 6.46
C LYS A 111 -13.16 -0.68 6.43
N PHE A 112 -12.52 -0.54 7.57
CA PHE A 112 -11.34 0.31 7.71
C PHE A 112 -10.22 -0.46 8.39
N MET A 113 -8.99 -0.16 7.99
CA MET A 113 -7.79 -0.72 8.57
C MET A 113 -6.73 0.38 8.72
N GLU A 114 -6.06 0.38 9.85
CA GLU A 114 -4.94 1.27 10.14
C GLU A 114 -3.63 0.48 10.13
N ILE A 115 -2.63 1.01 9.47
CA ILE A 115 -1.28 0.44 9.45
C ILE A 115 -0.33 1.50 9.96
N HIS A 116 0.08 1.37 11.21
CA HIS A 116 1.06 2.24 11.82
C HIS A 116 2.47 1.83 11.39
N ARG A 117 3.36 2.82 11.26
CA ARG A 117 4.74 2.59 10.86
C ARG A 117 5.50 1.64 11.78
N ASP A 118 5.26 1.73 13.07
CA ASP A 118 5.90 0.93 14.12
C ASP A 118 5.27 -0.47 14.31
N SER A 119 4.16 -0.77 13.62
CA SER A 119 3.49 -2.09 13.68
C SER A 119 4.28 -3.24 13.04
N GLY A 120 5.52 -3.00 12.69
CA GLY A 120 6.49 -3.97 12.22
C GLY A 120 7.08 -3.63 10.87
N ASP A 121 8.37 -3.89 10.73
CA ASP A 121 9.06 -3.79 9.45
C ASP A 121 8.59 -4.91 8.52
N PHE A 122 7.86 -4.55 7.47
CA PHE A 122 7.50 -5.46 6.39
C PHE A 122 7.92 -4.87 5.04
N CYS A 123 8.31 -5.71 4.12
CA CYS A 123 8.55 -5.33 2.74
C CYS A 123 7.30 -5.48 1.90
N GLU A 124 6.53 -6.52 2.20
CA GLU A 124 5.31 -6.85 1.52
C GLU A 124 4.26 -7.30 2.54
N ARG A 125 3.02 -6.87 2.37
CA ARG A 125 1.89 -7.27 3.19
C ARG A 125 0.73 -7.62 2.30
N HIS A 126 0.18 -8.81 2.49
CA HIS A 126 -0.96 -9.31 1.75
C HIS A 126 -2.21 -9.27 2.61
N ILE A 127 -3.23 -8.57 2.14
CA ILE A 127 -4.53 -8.44 2.80
C ILE A 127 -5.58 -9.10 1.92
N TYR A 128 -6.22 -10.14 2.43
CA TYR A 128 -7.23 -10.90 1.72
C TYR A 128 -8.61 -10.57 2.27
N LEU A 129 -9.50 -10.12 1.39
CA LEU A 129 -10.88 -9.80 1.71
C LEU A 129 -11.79 -10.95 1.25
N GLY A 130 -12.58 -11.47 2.16
CA GLY A 130 -13.48 -12.60 1.95
C GLY A 130 -14.84 -12.21 1.39
N SER A 131 -15.71 -13.20 1.26
CA SER A 131 -17.02 -13.07 0.60
C SER A 131 -18.01 -12.16 1.32
N SER A 132 -17.88 -11.96 2.62
CA SER A 132 -18.68 -11.02 3.42
C SER A 132 -17.93 -9.74 3.79
N GLY A 133 -16.86 -9.45 3.06
CA GLY A 133 -16.06 -8.23 3.26
C GLY A 133 -15.16 -8.25 4.50
N GLU A 134 -15.01 -9.40 5.14
CA GLU A 134 -14.08 -9.59 6.25
C GLU A 134 -12.63 -9.71 5.78
N ILE A 135 -11.70 -9.31 6.61
CA ILE A 135 -10.28 -9.62 6.38
C ILE A 135 -10.07 -11.06 6.83
N ILE A 136 -9.96 -11.98 5.87
CA ILE A 136 -9.76 -13.42 6.14
C ILE A 136 -8.32 -13.78 6.39
N LYS A 137 -7.39 -12.96 5.88
CA LYS A 137 -5.97 -13.20 6.03
C LYS A 137 -5.21 -11.88 5.92
N ASP A 138 -4.19 -11.72 6.75
CA ASP A 138 -3.28 -10.58 6.77
C ASP A 138 -1.86 -11.10 7.02
N GLU A 139 -1.03 -11.08 6.01
CA GLU A 139 0.31 -11.66 6.02
C GLU A 139 1.36 -10.61 5.72
N ALA A 140 2.27 -10.40 6.66
CA ALA A 140 3.42 -9.53 6.48
C ALA A 140 4.68 -10.34 6.20
N VAL A 141 5.31 -10.09 5.06
CA VAL A 141 6.62 -10.64 4.72
C VAL A 141 7.69 -9.70 5.26
N LYS A 142 8.40 -10.18 6.28
CA LYS A 142 9.51 -9.46 6.89
C LYS A 142 10.79 -9.76 6.11
N GLY A 143 11.68 -8.78 6.00
CA GLY A 143 12.97 -8.99 5.35
C GLY A 143 13.51 -7.76 4.66
N PHE A 144 14.58 -7.94 3.92
CA PHE A 144 15.20 -6.87 3.13
C PHE A 144 14.37 -6.63 1.87
N CYS A 145 13.89 -5.40 1.68
CA CYS A 145 13.01 -5.03 0.56
C CYS A 145 13.78 -4.91 -0.79
N LEU A 146 14.55 -5.93 -1.13
CA LEU A 146 15.40 -5.98 -2.32
C LEU A 146 14.66 -6.30 -3.62
N GLY A 147 13.41 -6.76 -3.54
CA GLY A 147 12.71 -7.42 -4.66
C GLY A 147 12.36 -6.57 -5.88
N ARG A 148 12.75 -5.30 -5.94
CA ARG A 148 12.32 -4.39 -7.03
C ARG A 148 13.39 -3.68 -7.82
N LEU A 149 14.63 -4.03 -7.64
CA LEU A 149 15.68 -3.55 -8.51
C LEU A 149 15.83 -4.37 -9.79
N LEU A 150 15.14 -5.50 -9.87
CA LEU A 150 15.30 -6.48 -10.96
C LEU A 150 14.00 -6.73 -11.76
N SER A 151 12.92 -5.95 -11.53
CA SER A 151 11.70 -6.06 -12.35
C SER A 151 11.48 -4.85 -13.22
#